data_2c1b1860c3f4d4178477c4be5b3ae9ee
#
_entry.id   2c1b1860c3f4d4178477c4be5b3ae9ee
#
_cell.length_a   1.000
_cell.length_b   1.000
_cell.length_c   1.000
_cell.angle_alpha   90.00
_cell.angle_beta   90.00
_cell.angle_gamma   90.00
#
_symmetry.space_group_name_H-M   'P 1'
#
loop_
_entity.id
_entity.type
_entity.pdbx_description
1 polymer ?
#
loop_
_entity_poly.entity_id
_entity_poly.type
_entity_poly.pdbx_seq_one_letter_code
_entity_poly.pdbx_strand_id
1 'polypeptide(L)'
;MKAKTIRRIIGITALVLWVLAIVPKFLLGEDMLVWQLDNWALLFAPLLTLVYTAMLINIAQRKNRIVKLSVWISCIIFALVCVVFFISARTWLYVKVWDNKDYAVYSKYRGAIDPDEYVLYKRKGFLNKEMYGIGSDNFGMVKDVQFTIYEPLDLIKKEYDVSAFESNLVLSHDTIFYRLSDGKRYKQEQNDSLLAMIK
;
A
#
# COMPACT_ATOMS: atom_id res chain seq x y z
N MET A 1 27.56 21.92 -9.76
CA MET A 1 27.75 20.45 -9.85
C MET A 1 27.97 20.07 -11.32
N LYS A 2 28.97 19.24 -11.67
CA LYS A 2 29.24 18.85 -13.09
C LYS A 2 28.12 17.92 -13.60
N ALA A 3 27.62 18.13 -14.82
CA ALA A 3 26.52 17.34 -15.43
C ALA A 3 26.76 15.81 -15.38
N LYS A 4 28.03 15.35 -15.41
CA LYS A 4 28.41 13.95 -15.24
C LYS A 4 28.03 13.40 -13.84
N THR A 5 28.18 14.21 -12.79
CA THR A 5 27.86 13.83 -11.41
C THR A 5 26.34 13.69 -11.22
N ILE A 6 25.55 14.65 -11.73
CA ILE A 6 24.08 14.61 -11.67
C ILE A 6 23.56 13.33 -12.33
N ARG A 7 24.05 13.01 -13.54
CA ARG A 7 23.65 11.81 -14.25
C ARG A 7 23.96 10.53 -13.48
N ARG A 8 25.15 10.42 -12.86
CA ARG A 8 25.50 9.25 -12.02
C ARG A 8 24.56 9.12 -10.83
N ILE A 9 24.25 10.22 -10.17
CA ILE A 9 23.32 10.21 -9.02
C ILE A 9 21.94 9.71 -9.46
N ILE A 10 21.38 10.25 -10.55
CA ILE A 10 20.06 9.84 -11.06
C ILE A 10 20.06 8.34 -11.42
N GLY A 11 21.11 7.85 -12.11
CA GLY A 11 21.21 6.43 -12.47
C GLY A 11 21.30 5.50 -11.26
N ILE A 12 22.11 5.87 -10.26
CA ILE A 12 22.24 5.08 -9.01
C ILE A 12 20.91 5.11 -8.24
N THR A 13 20.27 6.27 -8.12
CA THR A 13 18.98 6.38 -7.42
C THR A 13 17.91 5.54 -8.11
N ALA A 14 17.82 5.57 -9.44
CA ALA A 14 16.88 4.72 -10.19
C ALA A 14 17.13 3.23 -9.93
N LEU A 15 18.41 2.79 -9.93
CA LEU A 15 18.77 1.40 -9.62
C LEU A 15 18.35 1.01 -8.20
N VAL A 16 18.64 1.84 -7.20
CA VAL A 16 18.24 1.60 -5.80
C VAL A 16 16.73 1.48 -5.68
N LEU A 17 15.97 2.35 -6.33
CA LEU A 17 14.51 2.27 -6.33
C LEU A 17 13.99 0.99 -6.98
N TRP A 18 14.59 0.52 -8.08
CA TRP A 18 14.23 -0.76 -8.68
C TRP A 18 14.51 -1.94 -7.73
N VAL A 19 15.64 -1.91 -7.03
CA VAL A 19 15.95 -2.94 -6.00
C VAL A 19 14.90 -2.93 -4.89
N LEU A 20 14.54 -1.76 -4.36
CA LEU A 20 13.51 -1.63 -3.32
C LEU A 20 12.12 -2.08 -3.80
N ALA A 21 11.78 -1.88 -5.08
CA ALA A 21 10.49 -2.31 -5.64
C ALA A 21 10.40 -3.82 -5.88
N ILE A 22 11.52 -4.44 -6.30
CA ILE A 22 11.52 -5.84 -6.80
C ILE A 22 11.90 -6.83 -5.69
N VAL A 23 12.96 -6.54 -4.95
CA VAL A 23 13.57 -7.51 -4.00
C VAL A 23 12.58 -7.97 -2.92
N PRO A 24 11.79 -7.09 -2.24
CA PRO A 24 10.87 -7.55 -1.21
C PRO A 24 9.83 -8.53 -1.75
N LYS A 25 9.23 -8.21 -2.90
CA LYS A 25 8.12 -8.98 -3.48
C LYS A 25 8.56 -10.30 -4.11
N PHE A 26 9.66 -10.28 -4.88
CA PHE A 26 10.04 -11.43 -5.71
C PHE A 26 11.12 -12.32 -5.08
N LEU A 27 12.02 -11.76 -4.26
CA LEU A 27 13.12 -12.53 -3.69
C LEU A 27 12.90 -12.91 -2.24
N LEU A 28 12.24 -12.07 -1.46
CA LEU A 28 12.02 -12.32 -0.03
C LEU A 28 10.62 -12.90 0.27
N GLY A 29 9.71 -12.90 -0.72
CA GLY A 29 8.34 -13.35 -0.53
C GLY A 29 7.54 -12.50 0.46
N GLU A 30 7.95 -11.24 0.67
CA GLU A 30 7.30 -10.29 1.55
C GLU A 30 6.43 -9.34 0.70
N ASP A 31 5.25 -9.02 1.20
CA ASP A 31 4.25 -8.32 0.40
C ASP A 31 4.42 -6.81 0.43
N MET A 32 5.09 -6.27 1.45
CA MET A 32 5.26 -4.83 1.60
C MET A 32 6.43 -4.46 2.52
N LEU A 33 7.17 -3.41 2.15
CA LEU A 33 8.10 -2.74 3.05
C LEU A 33 7.37 -1.85 4.07
N VAL A 34 7.98 -1.66 5.24
CA VAL A 34 7.51 -0.65 6.19
C VAL A 34 7.41 0.71 5.49
N TRP A 35 6.32 1.45 5.76
CA TRP A 35 5.93 2.71 5.11
C TRP A 35 5.67 2.61 3.61
N GLN A 36 5.42 1.41 3.09
CA GLN A 36 5.14 1.20 1.66
C GLN A 36 6.25 1.73 0.73
N LEU A 37 7.50 1.67 1.17
CA LEU A 37 8.64 2.16 0.39
C LEU A 37 8.77 1.47 -0.97
N ASP A 38 8.39 0.20 -1.06
CA ASP A 38 8.34 -0.59 -2.30
C ASP A 38 7.32 -0.04 -3.29
N ASN A 39 6.14 0.37 -2.82
CA ASN A 39 5.11 0.98 -3.67
C ASN A 39 5.55 2.35 -4.19
N TRP A 40 6.15 3.19 -3.33
CA TRP A 40 6.74 4.46 -3.76
C TRP A 40 7.91 4.25 -4.71
N ALA A 41 8.76 3.24 -4.43
CA ALA A 41 9.87 2.89 -5.31
C ALA A 41 9.38 2.44 -6.69
N LEU A 42 8.29 1.65 -6.76
CA LEU A 42 7.69 1.22 -8.02
C LEU A 42 7.15 2.40 -8.85
N LEU A 43 6.69 3.47 -8.19
CA LEU A 43 6.27 4.70 -8.89
C LEU A 43 7.47 5.50 -9.43
N PHE A 44 8.48 5.75 -8.57
CA PHE A 44 9.56 6.67 -8.92
C PHE A 44 10.67 6.03 -9.76
N ALA A 45 10.90 4.70 -9.65
CA ALA A 45 11.92 4.01 -10.41
C ALA A 45 11.78 4.18 -11.93
N PRO A 46 10.60 3.93 -12.57
CA PRO A 46 10.44 4.12 -14.00
C PRO A 46 10.59 5.59 -14.42
N LEU A 47 10.10 6.54 -13.62
CA LEU A 47 10.25 7.97 -13.92
C LEU A 47 11.73 8.40 -13.94
N LEU A 48 12.51 8.00 -12.93
CA LEU A 48 13.94 8.31 -12.90
C LEU A 48 14.72 7.58 -13.99
N THR A 49 14.35 6.34 -14.32
CA THR A 49 14.95 5.58 -15.42
C THR A 49 14.73 6.32 -16.74
N LEU A 50 13.55 6.86 -16.95
CA LEU A 50 13.20 7.62 -18.14
C LEU A 50 14.00 8.92 -18.23
N VAL A 51 14.09 9.69 -17.14
CA VAL A 51 14.93 10.90 -17.09
C VAL A 51 16.39 10.56 -17.39
N TYR A 52 16.91 9.48 -16.82
CA TYR A 52 18.27 9.01 -17.07
C TYR A 52 18.50 8.66 -18.54
N THR A 53 17.56 7.91 -19.14
CA THR A 53 17.62 7.52 -20.55
C THR A 53 17.55 8.74 -21.47
N ALA A 54 16.66 9.70 -21.19
CA ALA A 54 16.59 10.96 -21.95
C ALA A 54 17.88 11.76 -21.88
N MET A 55 18.54 11.80 -20.72
CA MET A 55 19.85 12.43 -20.56
C MET A 55 20.93 11.73 -21.39
N LEU A 56 20.94 10.39 -21.44
CA LEU A 56 21.91 9.64 -22.26
C LEU A 56 21.72 9.92 -23.75
N ILE A 57 20.49 9.86 -24.24
CA ILE A 57 20.16 10.10 -25.66
C ILE A 57 20.48 11.55 -26.05
N ASN A 58 20.18 12.52 -25.19
CA ASN A 58 20.50 13.92 -25.43
C ASN A 58 22.02 14.15 -25.59
N ILE A 59 22.87 13.37 -24.89
CA ILE A 59 24.32 13.43 -25.01
C ILE A 59 24.79 12.74 -26.29
N ALA A 60 24.25 11.57 -26.62
CA ALA A 60 24.61 10.77 -27.75
C ALA A 60 24.29 11.47 -29.10
N GLN A 61 23.17 12.24 -29.13
CA GLN A 61 22.63 12.79 -30.38
C GLN A 61 22.62 14.32 -30.42
N ARG A 62 23.69 14.98 -30.03
CA ARG A 62 23.77 16.46 -29.97
C ARG A 62 23.44 17.20 -31.27
N LYS A 63 23.57 16.57 -32.46
CA LYS A 63 23.42 17.23 -33.75
C LYS A 63 22.02 17.13 -34.38
N ASN A 64 21.19 16.16 -34.03
CA ASN A 64 19.91 15.92 -34.70
C ASN A 64 18.71 16.41 -33.87
N ARG A 65 18.09 17.54 -34.33
CA ARG A 65 16.93 18.17 -33.65
C ARG A 65 15.68 17.27 -33.64
N ILE A 66 15.46 16.53 -34.74
CA ILE A 66 14.25 15.67 -34.88
C ILE A 66 14.29 14.53 -33.85
N VAL A 67 15.44 13.87 -33.71
CA VAL A 67 15.59 12.79 -32.74
C VAL A 67 15.44 13.29 -31.30
N LYS A 68 15.96 14.49 -31.00
CA LYS A 68 15.73 15.10 -29.68
C LYS A 68 14.25 15.33 -29.40
N LEU A 69 13.51 15.86 -30.38
CA LEU A 69 12.10 16.14 -30.24
C LEU A 69 11.30 14.84 -30.00
N SER A 70 11.56 13.79 -30.80
CA SER A 70 10.87 12.50 -30.65
C SER A 70 11.14 11.84 -29.30
N VAL A 71 12.36 11.93 -28.78
CA VAL A 71 12.70 11.43 -27.44
C VAL A 71 11.93 12.18 -26.37
N TRP A 72 11.88 13.52 -26.42
CA TRP A 72 11.11 14.29 -25.44
C TRP A 72 9.62 14.00 -25.50
N ILE A 73 9.04 13.86 -26.69
CA ILE A 73 7.63 13.47 -26.88
C ILE A 73 7.39 12.08 -26.27
N SER A 74 8.24 11.09 -26.56
CA SER A 74 8.13 9.75 -25.97
C SER A 74 8.24 9.76 -24.44
N CYS A 75 9.15 10.60 -23.89
CA CYS A 75 9.28 10.79 -22.46
C CYS A 75 8.01 11.38 -21.82
N ILE A 76 7.39 12.37 -22.45
CA ILE A 76 6.15 12.98 -21.97
C ILE A 76 5.00 11.98 -22.02
N ILE A 77 4.84 11.26 -23.14
CA ILE A 77 3.81 10.22 -23.29
C ILE A 77 3.97 9.15 -22.22
N PHE A 78 5.19 8.64 -22.01
CA PHE A 78 5.44 7.63 -20.99
C PHE A 78 5.20 8.15 -19.58
N ALA A 79 5.57 9.41 -19.26
CA ALA A 79 5.29 10.02 -17.98
C ALA A 79 3.77 10.13 -17.74
N LEU A 80 3.00 10.51 -18.76
CA LEU A 80 1.53 10.54 -18.70
C LEU A 80 0.95 9.14 -18.47
N VAL A 81 1.45 8.11 -19.17
CA VAL A 81 1.04 6.72 -18.95
C VAL A 81 1.35 6.27 -17.52
N CYS A 82 2.53 6.61 -16.98
CA CYS A 82 2.87 6.31 -15.58
C CYS A 82 1.95 7.03 -14.60
N VAL A 83 1.59 8.28 -14.85
CA VAL A 83 0.64 9.05 -14.01
C VAL A 83 -0.76 8.44 -14.07
N VAL A 84 -1.25 8.11 -15.27
CA VAL A 84 -2.55 7.44 -15.44
C VAL A 84 -2.55 6.08 -14.75
N PHE A 85 -1.49 5.30 -14.94
CA PHE A 85 -1.33 4.01 -14.26
C PHE A 85 -1.28 4.18 -12.74
N PHE A 86 -0.60 5.21 -12.22
CA PHE A 86 -0.57 5.51 -10.79
C PHE A 86 -1.93 5.93 -10.24
N ILE A 87 -2.66 6.78 -10.97
CA ILE A 87 -4.02 7.19 -10.59
C ILE A 87 -4.95 5.97 -10.59
N SER A 88 -4.84 5.10 -11.60
CA SER A 88 -5.61 3.86 -11.69
C SER A 88 -5.17 2.84 -10.62
N ALA A 89 -3.88 2.79 -10.31
CA ALA A 89 -3.30 1.94 -9.28
C ALA A 89 -3.48 2.50 -7.85
N ARG A 90 -4.14 3.66 -7.69
CA ARG A 90 -4.55 4.17 -6.37
C ARG A 90 -5.46 3.18 -5.64
N THR A 91 -6.13 2.30 -6.38
CA THR A 91 -6.83 1.12 -5.88
C THR A 91 -5.90 0.10 -5.18
N TRP A 92 -4.58 0.26 -5.26
CA TRP A 92 -3.56 -0.59 -4.66
C TRP A 92 -2.85 0.09 -3.49
N LEU A 93 -3.24 1.31 -3.14
CA LEU A 93 -2.70 1.99 -1.99
C LEU A 93 -3.36 1.44 -0.73
N TYR A 94 -2.54 0.85 0.10
CA TYR A 94 -2.92 0.42 1.43
C TYR A 94 -2.83 1.61 2.38
N VAL A 95 -3.91 1.89 3.09
CA VAL A 95 -3.91 2.89 4.16
C VAL A 95 -3.73 2.16 5.48
N LYS A 96 -2.69 2.51 6.23
CA LYS A 96 -2.49 1.94 7.56
C LYS A 96 -3.58 2.44 8.50
N VAL A 97 -4.37 1.52 9.03
CA VAL A 97 -5.48 1.81 9.94
C VAL A 97 -5.04 1.64 11.39
N TRP A 98 -4.24 0.59 11.65
CA TRP A 98 -3.79 0.28 12.99
C TRP A 98 -2.43 -0.42 12.98
N ASP A 99 -1.64 -0.22 14.03
CA ASP A 99 -0.37 -0.95 14.19
C ASP A 99 0.06 -1.08 15.66
N ASN A 100 0.80 -2.15 15.92
CA ASN A 100 1.56 -2.36 17.14
C ASN A 100 3.00 -2.83 16.81
N LYS A 101 3.72 -3.36 17.82
CA LYS A 101 5.10 -3.80 17.63
C LYS A 101 5.23 -4.95 16.61
N ASP A 102 4.29 -5.90 16.61
CA ASP A 102 4.40 -7.17 15.89
C ASP A 102 3.45 -7.26 14.68
N TYR A 103 2.39 -6.45 14.67
CA TYR A 103 1.35 -6.48 13.62
C TYR A 103 1.00 -5.10 13.12
N ALA A 104 0.45 -5.04 11.91
CA ALA A 104 -0.16 -3.85 11.32
C ALA A 104 -1.40 -4.24 10.52
N VAL A 105 -2.44 -3.42 10.56
CA VAL A 105 -3.65 -3.57 9.74
C VAL A 105 -3.68 -2.45 8.72
N TYR A 106 -3.85 -2.84 7.46
CA TYR A 106 -4.01 -1.90 6.36
C TYR A 106 -5.40 -2.07 5.74
N SER A 107 -6.04 -0.96 5.43
CA SER A 107 -7.22 -0.91 4.57
C SER A 107 -6.74 -0.91 3.12
N LYS A 108 -7.23 -1.86 2.34
CA LYS A 108 -7.00 -1.95 0.90
C LYS A 108 -8.22 -1.38 0.19
N TYR A 109 -8.06 -0.18 -0.37
CA TYR A 109 -9.09 0.44 -1.16
C TYR A 109 -9.31 -0.33 -2.47
N ARG A 110 -10.50 -0.85 -2.70
CA ARG A 110 -10.87 -1.61 -3.90
C ARG A 110 -11.61 -0.81 -4.97
N GLY A 111 -11.84 0.47 -4.74
CA GLY A 111 -12.56 1.35 -5.68
C GLY A 111 -13.85 1.92 -5.10
N ALA A 112 -14.59 2.67 -5.89
CA ALA A 112 -15.81 3.36 -5.44
C ALA A 112 -17.02 2.40 -5.23
N ILE A 113 -16.94 1.17 -5.74
CA ILE A 113 -18.08 0.22 -5.76
C ILE A 113 -17.83 -0.94 -4.78
N ASP A 114 -16.56 -1.36 -4.62
CA ASP A 114 -16.23 -2.48 -3.76
C ASP A 114 -15.93 -2.00 -2.33
N PRO A 115 -16.36 -2.76 -1.30
CA PRO A 115 -16.02 -2.44 0.08
C PRO A 115 -14.51 -2.53 0.33
N ASP A 116 -14.00 -1.65 1.20
CA ASP A 116 -12.61 -1.70 1.64
C ASP A 116 -12.35 -3.02 2.39
N GLU A 117 -11.23 -3.66 2.04
CA GLU A 117 -10.79 -4.88 2.71
C GLU A 117 -9.68 -4.54 3.72
N TYR A 118 -9.82 -5.04 4.93
CA TYR A 118 -8.77 -4.96 5.94
C TYR A 118 -7.86 -6.17 5.84
N VAL A 119 -6.56 -5.91 5.78
CA VAL A 119 -5.53 -6.96 5.67
C VAL A 119 -4.59 -6.87 6.85
N LEU A 120 -4.39 -8.00 7.52
CA LEU A 120 -3.44 -8.12 8.64
C LEU A 120 -2.07 -8.47 8.09
N TYR A 121 -1.07 -7.74 8.57
CA TYR A 121 0.35 -7.98 8.30
C TYR A 121 1.09 -8.30 9.59
N LYS A 122 1.95 -9.30 9.53
CA LYS A 122 2.94 -9.57 10.59
C LYS A 122 4.22 -8.81 10.26
N ARG A 123 4.73 -8.06 11.22
CA ARG A 123 5.99 -7.32 11.08
C ARG A 123 7.18 -8.25 11.20
N LYS A 124 8.18 -8.02 10.34
CA LYS A 124 9.43 -8.77 10.31
C LYS A 124 10.59 -7.80 10.05
N GLY A 125 10.94 -7.02 11.08
CA GLY A 125 11.92 -5.94 10.94
C GLY A 125 11.40 -4.81 10.05
N PHE A 126 12.03 -4.59 8.88
CA PHE A 126 11.61 -3.59 7.89
C PHE A 126 10.61 -4.13 6.85
N LEU A 127 10.21 -5.39 6.96
CA LEU A 127 9.31 -6.07 6.04
C LEU A 127 7.99 -6.40 6.75
N ASN A 128 6.89 -6.34 6.01
CA ASN A 128 5.59 -6.75 6.45
C ASN A 128 5.13 -7.92 5.58
N LYS A 129 4.86 -9.04 6.21
CA LYS A 129 4.32 -10.21 5.54
C LYS A 129 2.81 -10.22 5.67
N GLU A 130 2.10 -10.25 4.54
CA GLU A 130 0.66 -10.43 4.53
C GLU A 130 0.28 -11.77 5.16
N MET A 131 -0.69 -11.74 6.05
CA MET A 131 -1.24 -12.95 6.66
C MET A 131 -2.56 -13.33 6.00
N TYR A 132 -3.59 -12.49 6.16
CA TYR A 132 -4.93 -12.71 5.59
C TYR A 132 -5.79 -11.45 5.71
N GLY A 133 -6.92 -11.45 4.98
CA GLY A 133 -7.96 -10.45 5.13
C GLY A 133 -8.79 -10.65 6.40
N ILE A 134 -9.07 -9.58 7.13
CA ILE A 134 -9.89 -9.56 8.35
C ILE A 134 -11.18 -8.75 8.15
N GLY A 135 -11.94 -9.18 7.16
CA GLY A 135 -13.23 -8.58 6.84
C GLY A 135 -13.14 -7.40 5.89
N SER A 136 -14.30 -6.97 5.47
CA SER A 136 -14.51 -5.80 4.61
C SER A 136 -15.63 -4.96 5.18
N ASP A 137 -15.63 -3.66 4.88
CA ASP A 137 -16.65 -2.73 5.34
C ASP A 137 -17.39 -2.11 4.16
N ASN A 138 -18.67 -1.87 4.33
CA ASN A 138 -19.47 -1.14 3.35
C ASN A 138 -19.00 0.31 3.27
N PHE A 139 -18.72 0.77 2.06
CA PHE A 139 -18.25 2.12 1.77
C PHE A 139 -19.15 3.19 2.43
N GLY A 140 -18.52 4.10 3.17
CA GLY A 140 -19.17 5.26 3.77
C GLY A 140 -20.08 5.03 4.97
N MET A 141 -20.23 3.77 5.43
CA MET A 141 -21.06 3.43 6.57
C MET A 141 -20.26 3.08 7.83
N VAL A 142 -18.98 2.78 7.70
CA VAL A 142 -18.11 2.39 8.82
C VAL A 142 -17.10 3.50 9.10
N LYS A 143 -17.02 3.90 10.37
CA LYS A 143 -16.11 4.92 10.87
C LYS A 143 -15.37 4.44 12.11
N ASP A 144 -14.32 5.14 12.46
CA ASP A 144 -13.53 4.96 13.69
C ASP A 144 -13.15 3.50 13.98
N VAL A 145 -12.68 2.81 12.93
CA VAL A 145 -12.29 1.41 13.02
C VAL A 145 -11.06 1.26 13.90
N GLN A 146 -11.19 0.47 14.96
CA GLN A 146 -10.11 0.14 15.88
C GLN A 146 -9.90 -1.37 15.93
N PHE A 147 -8.64 -1.77 16.08
CA PHE A 147 -8.25 -3.17 16.22
C PHE A 147 -7.52 -3.39 17.54
N THR A 148 -7.78 -4.51 18.18
CA THR A 148 -7.02 -4.97 19.35
C THR A 148 -6.69 -6.44 19.17
N ILE A 149 -5.41 -6.79 19.34
CA ILE A 149 -4.92 -8.16 19.20
C ILE A 149 -4.61 -8.72 20.58
N TYR A 150 -5.19 -9.88 20.88
CA TYR A 150 -4.98 -10.65 22.09
C TYR A 150 -4.27 -11.97 21.71
N GLU A 151 -2.94 -11.94 21.58
CA GLU A 151 -2.16 -13.11 21.15
C GLU A 151 -2.38 -14.35 22.01
N PRO A 152 -2.42 -14.27 23.37
CA PRO A 152 -2.62 -15.44 24.22
C PRO A 152 -3.98 -16.13 23.98
N LEU A 153 -4.96 -15.39 23.45
CA LEU A 153 -6.31 -15.89 23.19
C LEU A 153 -6.53 -16.23 21.71
N ASP A 154 -5.51 -16.08 20.87
CA ASP A 154 -5.62 -16.21 19.39
C ASP A 154 -6.78 -15.36 18.82
N LEU A 155 -6.91 -14.11 19.29
CA LEU A 155 -8.08 -13.29 19.05
C LEU A 155 -7.73 -11.90 18.53
N ILE A 156 -8.48 -11.46 17.52
CA ILE A 156 -8.50 -10.08 17.02
C ILE A 156 -9.91 -9.52 17.30
N LYS A 157 -9.98 -8.41 18.02
CA LYS A 157 -11.19 -7.62 18.23
C LYS A 157 -11.17 -6.45 17.24
N LYS A 158 -12.22 -6.30 16.44
CA LYS A 158 -12.49 -5.14 15.58
C LYS A 158 -13.69 -4.39 16.14
N GLU A 159 -13.53 -3.13 16.48
CA GLU A 159 -14.59 -2.20 16.91
C GLU A 159 -14.75 -1.12 15.85
N TYR A 160 -15.98 -0.74 15.59
CA TYR A 160 -16.29 0.30 14.62
C TYR A 160 -17.67 0.91 14.84
N ASP A 161 -17.80 2.15 14.38
CA ASP A 161 -19.06 2.87 14.39
C ASP A 161 -19.79 2.70 13.06
N VAL A 162 -21.06 2.33 13.11
CA VAL A 162 -21.94 2.32 11.94
C VAL A 162 -22.63 3.67 11.87
N SER A 163 -22.45 4.40 10.77
CA SER A 163 -23.08 5.68 10.52
C SER A 163 -24.08 5.58 9.36
N ALA A 164 -25.03 6.51 9.28
CA ALA A 164 -25.82 6.67 8.06
C ALA A 164 -24.89 7.08 6.91
N PHE A 165 -25.21 6.62 5.68
CA PHE A 165 -24.40 6.86 4.49
C PHE A 165 -24.05 8.37 4.36
N GLU A 166 -22.76 8.65 4.22
CA GLU A 166 -22.19 10.01 4.11
C GLU A 166 -22.54 10.99 5.25
N SER A 167 -23.10 10.53 6.37
CA SER A 167 -23.43 11.35 7.52
C SER A 167 -22.45 11.15 8.68
N ASN A 168 -22.43 12.12 9.62
CA ASN A 168 -21.68 11.98 10.85
C ASN A 168 -22.54 11.39 12.00
N LEU A 169 -23.79 11.00 11.71
CA LEU A 169 -24.67 10.43 12.70
C LEU A 169 -24.30 8.96 12.92
N VAL A 170 -23.76 8.64 14.08
CA VAL A 170 -23.50 7.26 14.51
C VAL A 170 -24.82 6.60 14.86
N LEU A 171 -25.12 5.46 14.23
CA LEU A 171 -26.33 4.68 14.44
C LEU A 171 -26.11 3.57 15.47
N SER A 172 -24.96 2.90 15.43
CA SER A 172 -24.58 1.85 16.37
C SER A 172 -23.07 1.75 16.50
N HIS A 173 -22.62 1.14 17.59
CA HIS A 173 -21.23 0.72 17.79
C HIS A 173 -21.20 -0.80 17.79
N ASP A 174 -20.44 -1.38 16.86
CA ASP A 174 -20.41 -2.82 16.64
C ASP A 174 -19.02 -3.40 16.95
N THR A 175 -19.03 -4.66 17.40
CA THR A 175 -17.79 -5.40 17.68
C THR A 175 -17.82 -6.75 16.96
N ILE A 176 -16.74 -7.06 16.27
CA ILE A 176 -16.54 -8.34 15.57
C ILE A 176 -15.25 -8.96 16.05
N PHE A 177 -15.25 -10.28 16.22
CA PHE A 177 -14.08 -11.04 16.57
C PHE A 177 -13.61 -11.92 15.41
N TYR A 178 -12.28 -11.99 15.25
CA TYR A 178 -11.62 -12.87 14.30
C TYR A 178 -10.55 -13.69 15.01
N ARG A 179 -10.28 -14.87 14.51
CA ARG A 179 -9.18 -15.70 15.00
C ARG A 179 -7.85 -15.18 14.44
N LEU A 180 -6.86 -14.99 15.28
CA LEU A 180 -5.54 -14.46 14.89
C LEU A 180 -4.75 -15.46 14.03
N SER A 181 -4.98 -16.75 14.17
CA SER A 181 -4.23 -17.79 13.43
C SER A 181 -4.65 -17.94 11.97
N ASP A 182 -5.94 -17.73 11.64
CA ASP A 182 -6.48 -17.99 10.31
C ASP A 182 -7.41 -16.89 9.75
N GLY A 183 -7.68 -15.83 10.52
CA GLY A 183 -8.54 -14.69 10.14
C GLY A 183 -10.02 -15.02 10.05
N LYS A 184 -10.46 -16.21 10.47
CA LYS A 184 -11.87 -16.55 10.42
C LYS A 184 -12.67 -15.79 11.45
N ARG A 185 -13.82 -15.27 11.02
CA ARG A 185 -14.76 -14.58 11.90
C ARG A 185 -15.43 -15.57 12.87
N TYR A 186 -15.49 -15.19 14.14
CA TYR A 186 -16.31 -15.91 15.12
C TYR A 186 -17.79 -15.68 14.87
N LYS A 187 -18.65 -16.65 15.27
CA LYS A 187 -20.09 -16.49 15.18
C LYS A 187 -20.59 -15.45 16.17
N GLN A 188 -21.64 -14.72 15.82
CA GLN A 188 -22.24 -13.67 16.65
C GLN A 188 -22.59 -14.17 18.06
N GLU A 189 -23.11 -15.40 18.17
CA GLU A 189 -23.50 -16.04 19.44
C GLU A 189 -22.31 -16.22 20.40
N GLN A 190 -21.08 -16.19 19.92
CA GLN A 190 -19.87 -16.34 20.71
C GLN A 190 -19.30 -15.00 21.20
N ASN A 191 -19.79 -13.87 20.66
CA ASN A 191 -19.23 -12.55 20.96
C ASN A 191 -19.35 -12.18 22.45
N ASP A 192 -20.48 -12.51 23.10
CA ASP A 192 -20.68 -12.18 24.49
C ASP A 192 -19.72 -12.96 25.42
N SER A 193 -19.49 -14.24 25.12
CA SER A 193 -18.51 -15.06 25.85
C SER A 193 -17.09 -14.58 25.65
N LEU A 194 -16.73 -14.15 24.44
CA LEU A 194 -15.42 -13.59 24.12
C LEU A 194 -15.22 -12.23 24.78
N LEU A 195 -16.25 -11.38 24.83
CA LEU A 195 -16.21 -10.11 25.58
C LEU A 195 -16.00 -10.32 27.08
N ALA A 196 -16.57 -11.37 27.65
CA ALA A 196 -16.38 -11.71 29.06
C ALA A 196 -14.95 -12.21 29.37
N MET A 197 -14.27 -12.82 28.40
CA MET A 197 -12.90 -13.30 28.54
C MET A 197 -11.84 -12.18 28.47
N ILE A 198 -12.20 -11.03 27.91
CA ILE A 198 -11.26 -9.92 27.66
C ILE A 198 -11.36 -8.83 28.75
N LYS A 199 -12.44 -8.86 29.55
CA LYS A 199 -12.63 -7.96 30.71
C LYS A 199 -11.83 -8.44 31.91
#